data_6878b103c18e24707cb2333856514b51
#
_entry.id   6878b103c18e24707cb2333856514b51
#
_cell.length_a   1.000
_cell.length_b   1.000
_cell.length_c   1.000
_cell.angle_alpha   90.00
_cell.angle_beta   90.00
_cell.angle_gamma   90.00
#
_symmetry.space_group_name_H-M   'P 1'
#
loop_
_entity.id
_entity.type
_entity.pdbx_description
1 polymer ?
#
loop_
_entity_poly.entity_id
_entity_poly.type
_entity_poly.pdbx_seq_one_letter_code
_entity_poly.pdbx_strand_id
1 'polypeptide(L)'
;MQYKVLVAAEFKGLNEDSLAEATGRLEEHGMEKIPTVSSTREFSCEAEDETDAKDNAIQTFINVVRTYPCELGLVVQAGTSQILRRKKKFEP
;
A
#
# COMPACT_ATOMS: atom_id res chain seq x y z
N MET A 1 -10.31 10.33 13.77
CA MET A 1 -10.65 10.77 12.41
C MET A 1 -10.22 9.70 11.41
N GLN A 2 -11.02 9.44 10.41
CA GLN A 2 -10.69 8.47 9.37
C GLN A 2 -9.71 9.05 8.37
N TYR A 3 -8.65 8.31 8.11
CA TYR A 3 -7.63 8.68 7.13
C TYR A 3 -7.55 7.66 6.01
N LYS A 4 -7.27 8.16 4.81
CA LYS A 4 -6.90 7.36 3.65
C LYS A 4 -5.41 7.50 3.46
N VAL A 5 -4.71 6.37 3.38
CA VAL A 5 -3.26 6.34 3.18
C VAL A 5 -2.96 5.73 1.83
N LEU A 6 -2.23 6.48 1.01
CA LEU A 6 -1.70 5.98 -0.25
C LEU A 6 -0.34 5.35 0.03
N VAL A 7 -0.16 4.11 -0.38
CA VAL A 7 1.09 3.38 -0.20
C VAL A 7 1.61 2.96 -1.57
N ALA A 8 2.79 3.43 -1.93
CA ALA A 8 3.50 2.94 -3.10
C ALA A 8 4.64 2.04 -2.62
N ALA A 9 4.74 0.85 -3.18
CA ALA A 9 5.67 -0.17 -2.71
C ALA A 9 6.43 -0.81 -3.86
N GLU A 10 7.72 -1.08 -3.63
CA GLU A 10 8.57 -1.81 -4.53
C GLU A 10 9.30 -2.91 -3.76
N PHE A 11 9.24 -4.12 -4.28
CA PHE A 11 9.94 -5.28 -3.72
C PHE A 11 11.09 -5.69 -4.62
N LYS A 12 12.22 -6.04 -3.99
CA LYS A 12 13.35 -6.66 -4.69
C LYS A 12 13.73 -7.97 -3.99
N GLY A 13 13.92 -9.02 -4.76
CA GLY A 13 14.36 -10.30 -4.25
C GLY A 13 13.26 -11.30 -3.93
N LEU A 14 12.00 -10.98 -4.22
CA LEU A 14 10.91 -11.93 -4.10
C LEU A 14 10.69 -12.66 -5.43
N ASN A 15 10.49 -13.98 -5.36
CA ASN A 15 10.02 -14.74 -6.52
C ASN A 15 8.49 -14.52 -6.69
N GLU A 16 7.95 -15.00 -7.80
CA GLU A 16 6.54 -14.79 -8.12
C GLU A 16 5.59 -15.40 -7.08
N ASP A 17 5.91 -16.57 -6.55
CA ASP A 17 5.06 -17.25 -5.58
C ASP A 17 5.03 -16.48 -4.25
N SER A 18 6.20 -16.06 -3.77
CA SER A 18 6.30 -15.26 -2.54
C SER A 18 5.62 -13.91 -2.71
N LEU A 19 5.77 -13.28 -3.87
CA LEU A 19 5.13 -12.01 -4.17
C LEU A 19 3.60 -12.15 -4.17
N ALA A 20 3.07 -13.19 -4.79
CA ALA A 20 1.63 -13.45 -4.81
C ALA A 20 1.09 -13.70 -3.40
N GLU A 21 1.81 -14.48 -2.59
CA GLU A 21 1.43 -14.74 -1.21
C GLU A 21 1.45 -13.48 -0.35
N ALA A 22 2.51 -12.69 -0.43
CA ALA A 22 2.63 -11.42 0.29
C ALA A 22 1.51 -10.45 -0.11
N THR A 23 1.22 -10.37 -1.41
CA THR A 23 0.15 -9.53 -1.94
C THR A 23 -1.21 -9.93 -1.36
N GLY A 24 -1.52 -11.24 -1.33
CA GLY A 24 -2.76 -11.74 -0.74
C GLY A 24 -2.88 -11.40 0.74
N ARG A 25 -1.78 -11.52 1.49
CA ARG A 25 -1.76 -11.17 2.91
C ARG A 25 -1.94 -9.67 3.14
N LEU A 26 -1.35 -8.84 2.29
CA LEU A 26 -1.57 -7.39 2.36
C LEU A 26 -3.03 -7.03 2.17
N GLU A 27 -3.70 -7.66 1.22
CA GLU A 27 -5.12 -7.45 0.99
C GLU A 27 -5.98 -7.87 2.19
N GLU A 28 -5.63 -8.98 2.82
CA GLU A 28 -6.31 -9.44 4.06
C GLU A 28 -6.18 -8.44 5.20
N HIS A 29 -5.10 -7.65 5.22
CA HIS A 29 -4.85 -6.64 6.24
C HIS A 29 -5.30 -5.24 5.83
N GLY A 30 -6.12 -5.13 4.79
CA GLY A 30 -6.72 -3.86 4.39
C GLY A 30 -5.90 -3.01 3.43
N MET A 31 -4.77 -3.54 2.95
CA MET A 31 -3.97 -2.89 1.91
C MET A 31 -4.57 -3.18 0.54
N GLU A 32 -5.57 -2.42 0.15
CA GLU A 32 -6.31 -2.63 -1.09
C GLU A 32 -5.53 -2.13 -2.29
N LYS A 33 -5.41 -2.99 -3.31
CA LYS A 33 -4.75 -2.64 -4.55
C LYS A 33 -5.53 -1.57 -5.30
N ILE A 34 -4.82 -0.58 -5.84
CA ILE A 34 -5.43 0.41 -6.72
C ILE A 34 -5.17 -0.04 -8.17
N PRO A 35 -6.21 -0.51 -8.89
CA PRO A 35 -6.00 -1.09 -10.22
C PRO A 35 -5.46 -0.10 -11.25
N THR A 36 -5.71 1.19 -11.04
CA THR A 36 -5.27 2.25 -11.93
C THR A 36 -3.74 2.35 -12.01
N VAL A 37 -3.07 2.10 -10.86
CA VAL A 37 -1.60 2.08 -10.77
C VAL A 37 -1.21 0.89 -9.91
N SER A 38 -0.74 -0.19 -10.53
CA SER A 38 -0.58 -1.50 -9.91
C SER A 38 0.43 -1.58 -8.76
N SER A 39 1.34 -0.63 -8.65
CA SER A 39 2.32 -0.58 -7.55
C SER A 39 1.81 0.13 -6.30
N THR A 40 0.58 0.61 -6.33
CA THR A 40 0.00 1.39 -5.25
C THR A 40 -1.12 0.65 -4.54
N ARG A 41 -1.29 0.97 -3.25
CA ARG A 41 -2.36 0.43 -2.41
C ARG A 41 -2.99 1.54 -1.60
N GLU A 42 -4.24 1.34 -1.23
CA GLU A 42 -5.00 2.22 -0.36
C GLU A 42 -5.25 1.52 0.97
N PHE A 43 -5.00 2.24 2.06
CA PHE A 43 -5.24 1.75 3.40
C PHE A 43 -6.07 2.78 4.15
N SER A 44 -7.13 2.32 4.81
CA SER A 44 -7.98 3.18 5.62
C SER A 44 -7.78 2.87 7.08
N CYS A 45 -7.62 3.89 7.90
CA CYS A 45 -7.47 3.69 9.34
C CYS A 45 -8.01 4.87 10.14
N GLU A 46 -8.35 4.59 11.38
CA GLU A 46 -8.63 5.60 12.38
C GLU A 46 -7.31 6.06 12.98
N ALA A 47 -7.08 7.36 13.03
CA ALA A 47 -5.82 7.92 13.54
C ALA A 47 -6.04 9.31 14.13
N GLU A 48 -5.10 9.75 14.95
CA GLU A 48 -5.15 11.06 15.58
C GLU A 48 -4.74 12.18 14.60
N ASP A 49 -3.76 11.89 13.75
CA ASP A 49 -3.25 12.82 12.75
C ASP A 49 -2.65 12.07 11.57
N GLU A 50 -2.15 12.82 10.58
CA GLU A 50 -1.56 12.24 9.37
C GLU A 50 -0.34 11.38 9.67
N THR A 51 0.50 11.81 10.61
CA THR A 51 1.71 11.07 10.99
C THR A 51 1.33 9.72 11.58
N ASP A 52 0.35 9.69 12.49
CA ASP A 52 -0.15 8.47 13.09
C ASP A 52 -0.74 7.54 12.03
N ALA A 53 -1.49 8.08 11.06
CA ALA A 53 -2.05 7.30 9.97
C ALA A 53 -0.96 6.67 9.10
N LYS A 54 0.08 7.43 8.76
CA LYS A 54 1.22 6.92 8.00
C LYS A 54 1.96 5.82 8.74
N ASP A 55 2.20 6.01 10.04
CA ASP A 55 2.87 5.01 10.87
C ASP A 55 2.06 3.73 10.95
N ASN A 56 0.74 3.83 11.08
CA ASN A 56 -0.15 2.67 11.08
C ASN A 56 -0.04 1.88 9.77
N ALA A 57 -0.04 2.58 8.65
CA ALA A 57 0.09 1.94 7.33
C ALA A 57 1.45 1.26 7.18
N ILE A 58 2.53 1.94 7.54
CA ILE A 58 3.90 1.42 7.44
C ILE A 58 4.03 0.17 8.31
N GLN A 59 3.58 0.22 9.56
CA GLN A 59 3.68 -0.92 10.47
C GLN A 59 2.85 -2.11 10.00
N THR A 60 1.65 -1.87 9.51
CA THR A 60 0.81 -2.93 8.95
C THR A 60 1.50 -3.61 7.78
N PHE A 61 2.05 -2.81 6.86
CA PHE A 61 2.77 -3.32 5.69
C PHE A 61 4.00 -4.13 6.09
N ILE A 62 4.84 -3.58 6.95
CA ILE A 62 6.07 -4.25 7.42
C ILE A 62 5.74 -5.55 8.13
N ASN A 63 4.74 -5.56 9.01
CA ASN A 63 4.36 -6.75 9.76
C ASN A 63 3.93 -7.90 8.84
N VAL A 64 3.32 -7.58 7.71
CA VAL A 64 2.92 -8.60 6.73
C VAL A 64 4.13 -9.15 5.97
N VAL A 65 5.04 -8.26 5.52
CA VAL A 65 6.10 -8.65 4.57
C VAL A 65 7.42 -9.04 5.20
N ARG A 66 7.64 -8.74 6.48
CA ARG A 66 8.94 -8.97 7.14
C ARG A 66 9.38 -10.43 7.20
N THR A 67 8.46 -11.37 7.00
CA THR A 67 8.78 -12.79 6.97
C THR A 67 9.36 -13.25 5.64
N TYR A 68 9.32 -12.39 4.63
CA TYR A 68 9.85 -12.68 3.31
C TYR A 68 11.22 -12.00 3.15
N PRO A 69 12.26 -12.77 2.79
CA PRO A 69 13.59 -12.15 2.55
C PRO A 69 13.53 -11.29 1.29
N CYS A 70 13.53 -9.98 1.47
CA CYS A 70 13.44 -9.03 0.37
C CYS A 70 13.93 -7.65 0.79
N GLU A 71 14.16 -6.82 -0.19
CA GLU A 71 14.37 -5.39 0.00
C GLU A 71 13.06 -4.68 -0.34
N LEU A 72 12.62 -3.78 0.53
CA LEU A 72 11.34 -3.09 0.41
C LEU A 72 11.53 -1.58 0.39
N GLY A 73 10.98 -0.94 -0.62
CA GLY A 73 10.86 0.51 -0.66
C GLY A 73 9.39 0.92 -0.49
N LEU A 74 9.14 1.89 0.37
CA LEU A 74 7.79 2.42 0.60
C LEU A 74 7.77 3.93 0.49
N VAL A 75 6.71 4.44 -0.12
CA VAL A 75 6.34 5.86 -0.09
C VAL A 75 4.89 5.93 0.38
N VAL A 76 4.63 6.74 1.40
CA VAL A 76 3.28 6.87 1.95
C VAL A 76 2.86 8.33 2.01
N GLN A 77 1.58 8.55 1.81
CA GLN A 77 0.94 9.85 1.96
C GLN A 77 -0.46 9.64 2.55
N ALA A 78 -0.87 10.51 3.45
CA ALA A 78 -2.13 10.37 4.14
C ALA A 78 -2.96 11.66 4.02
N GLY A 79 -4.29 11.48 4.02
CA GLY A 79 -5.24 12.58 4.01
C GLY A 79 -6.61 12.10 4.43
N THR A 80 -7.53 13.04 4.58
CA THR A 80 -8.92 12.74 4.97
C THR A 80 -9.85 12.68 3.77
N SER A 81 -9.37 13.08 2.60
CA SER A 81 -10.13 13.03 1.35
C SER A 81 -9.99 11.69 0.66
N GLN A 82 -10.93 11.36 -0.19
CA GLN A 82 -10.84 10.19 -1.07
C GLN A 82 -9.60 10.32 -1.97
N ILE A 83 -8.92 9.19 -2.17
CA ILE A 83 -7.82 9.13 -3.13
C ILE A 83 -8.39 9.22 -4.52
N LEU A 84 -7.92 10.21 -5.28
CA LEU A 84 -8.35 10.42 -6.65
C LEU A 84 -7.63 9.45 -7.58
N ARG A 85 -8.39 8.75 -8.40
CA ARG A 85 -7.87 7.77 -9.35
C ARG A 85 -8.23 8.19 -10.77
N ARG A 86 -7.26 8.15 -11.67
CA ARG A 86 -7.47 8.41 -13.09
C ARG A 86 -6.66 7.45 -13.93
N LYS A 87 -7.26 6.95 -14.96
CA LYS A 87 -6.58 6.15 -15.97
C LYS A 87 -6.91 6.72 -17.33
N LYS A 88 -5.90 6.95 -18.14
CA LYS A 88 -6.07 7.54 -19.45
C LYS A 88 -5.28 6.75 -20.48
N LYS A 89 -5.90 6.51 -21.62
CA LYS A 89 -5.26 5.85 -22.75
C LYS A 89 -5.12 6.87 -23.87
N PHE A 90 -3.92 7.01 -24.39
CA PHE A 90 -3.64 7.88 -25.52
C PHE A 90 -3.34 7.02 -26.73
N GLU A 91 -3.99 7.32 -27.84
CA GLU A 91 -3.78 6.61 -29.10
C GLU A 91 -3.27 7.57 -30.17
N PRO A 92 -2.33 7.11 -31.07
CA PRO A 92 -1.82 7.94 -32.14
C PRO A 92 -2.87 8.27 -33.19
#